data_963f3eeee8c12e8d086f72688df476b3
#
_entry.id   963f3eeee8c12e8d086f72688df476b3
#
_cell.length_a   1.000
_cell.length_b   1.000
_cell.length_c   1.000
_cell.angle_alpha   90.00
_cell.angle_beta   90.00
_cell.angle_gamma   90.00
#
_symmetry.space_group_name_H-M   'P 1'
#
loop_
_entity.id
_entity.type
_entity.pdbx_description
1 polymer ?
#
loop_
_entity_poly.entity_id
_entity_poly.type
_entity_poly.pdbx_seq_one_letter_code
_entity_poly.pdbx_strand_id
1 'polypeptide(L)' 'MTNQQDFQNIIKQLRTDADPVALMRSLVIQSGGQWADHGDDTLFEINFLGIAGWGYGAAAAITNWIENAQRTNTVDTAA' A
#
# COMPACT_ATOMS: atom_id res chain seq x y z
N MET A 1 -1.89 17.46 -2.23
CA MET A 1 -2.84 16.72 -3.06
C MET A 1 -2.15 15.55 -3.72
N THR A 2 -2.74 14.36 -3.60
CA THR A 2 -2.15 13.15 -4.16
C THR A 2 -2.47 13.06 -5.64
N ASN A 3 -1.46 12.77 -6.47
CA ASN A 3 -1.64 12.62 -7.90
C ASN A 3 -1.00 11.32 -8.36
N GLN A 4 -1.08 11.02 -9.66
CA GLN A 4 -0.55 9.77 -10.20
C GLN A 4 0.94 9.61 -9.95
N GLN A 5 1.67 10.70 -10.00
CA GLN A 5 3.11 10.65 -9.79
C GLN A 5 3.44 10.23 -8.35
N ASP A 6 2.66 10.71 -7.38
CA ASP A 6 2.86 10.33 -5.99
C ASP A 6 2.62 8.83 -5.79
N PHE A 7 1.54 8.31 -6.38
CA PHE A 7 1.26 6.87 -6.33
C PHE A 7 2.38 6.07 -6.96
N GLN A 8 2.84 6.49 -8.13
CA GLN A 8 3.88 5.78 -8.85
C GLN A 8 5.19 5.78 -8.08
N ASN A 9 5.54 6.89 -7.45
CA ASN A 9 6.75 6.98 -6.65
C ASN A 9 6.70 6.05 -5.46
N ILE A 10 5.57 6.02 -4.76
CA ILE A 10 5.39 5.14 -3.61
C ILE A 10 5.45 3.68 -4.04
N ILE A 11 4.77 3.33 -5.12
CA ILE A 11 4.79 1.96 -5.65
C ILE A 11 6.22 1.54 -5.99
N LYS A 12 6.95 2.42 -6.66
CA LYS A 12 8.33 2.14 -7.03
C LYS A 12 9.19 1.92 -5.79
N GLN A 13 9.03 2.76 -4.78
CA GLN A 13 9.78 2.63 -3.55
C GLN A 13 9.47 1.31 -2.85
N LEU A 14 8.20 0.93 -2.79
CA LEU A 14 7.80 -0.31 -2.16
C LEU A 14 8.36 -1.54 -2.88
N ARG A 15 8.47 -1.46 -4.20
CA ARG A 15 8.98 -2.58 -5.00
C ARG A 15 10.49 -2.72 -4.93
N THR A 16 11.19 -1.63 -4.68
CA THR A 16 12.66 -1.63 -4.73
C THR A 16 13.30 -1.58 -3.36
N ASP A 17 12.53 -1.32 -2.30
CA ASP A 17 13.08 -1.26 -0.96
C ASP A 17 13.40 -2.66 -0.45
N ALA A 18 14.49 -2.77 0.30
CA ALA A 18 14.88 -4.05 0.88
C ALA A 18 13.89 -4.54 1.93
N ASP A 19 13.16 -3.60 2.55
CA ASP A 19 12.17 -3.94 3.58
C ASP A 19 10.89 -3.14 3.32
N PRO A 20 10.08 -3.58 2.35
CA PRO A 20 8.84 -2.85 2.01
C PRO A 20 7.83 -2.81 3.16
N VAL A 21 7.85 -3.81 4.03
CA VAL A 21 6.95 -3.83 5.18
C VAL A 21 7.26 -2.66 6.10
N ALA A 22 8.52 -2.45 6.43
CA ALA A 22 8.92 -1.33 7.29
C ALA A 22 8.61 0.01 6.62
N LEU A 23 8.85 0.12 5.32
CA LEU A 23 8.54 1.34 4.59
C LEU A 23 7.05 1.64 4.61
N MET A 24 6.21 0.66 4.28
CA MET A 24 4.76 0.85 4.26
C MET A 24 4.23 1.21 5.64
N ARG A 25 4.74 0.54 6.67
CA ARG A 25 4.36 0.85 8.05
C ARG A 25 4.63 2.32 8.39
N SER A 26 5.81 2.81 8.03
CA SER A 26 6.16 4.20 8.28
C SER A 26 5.23 5.16 7.55
N LEU A 27 4.92 4.86 6.30
CA LEU A 27 4.04 5.71 5.50
C LEU A 27 2.63 5.76 6.09
N VAL A 28 2.10 4.62 6.49
CA VAL A 28 0.76 4.54 7.07
C VAL A 28 0.70 5.31 8.38
N ILE A 29 1.68 5.12 9.26
CA ILE A 29 1.70 5.77 10.56
C ILE A 29 1.86 7.28 10.39
N GLN A 30 2.71 7.73 9.49
CA GLN A 30 2.90 9.15 9.24
C GLN A 30 1.64 9.82 8.70
N SER A 31 0.80 9.07 8.01
CA SER A 31 -0.45 9.61 7.48
C SER A 31 -1.58 9.61 8.51
N GLY A 32 -1.31 9.15 9.71
CA GLY A 32 -2.32 9.07 10.78
C GLY A 32 -3.08 7.77 10.81
N GLY A 33 -2.70 6.79 10.01
CA GLY A 33 -3.34 5.49 10.00
C GLY A 33 -2.86 4.57 11.11
N GLN A 34 -3.44 3.39 11.15
CA GLN A 34 -3.09 2.38 12.14
C GLN A 34 -2.39 1.21 11.46
N TRP A 35 -1.47 0.62 12.19
CA TRP A 35 -0.76 -0.56 11.73
C TRP A 35 -0.92 -1.65 12.79
N ALA A 36 -1.84 -2.58 12.53
CA ALA A 36 -2.19 -3.63 13.48
C ALA A 36 -1.85 -5.01 12.90
N ASP A 37 -0.56 -5.28 12.77
CA ASP A 37 -0.07 -6.53 12.21
C ASP A 37 -0.03 -7.59 13.30
N HIS A 38 -0.84 -8.64 13.13
CA HIS A 38 -0.94 -9.74 14.09
C HIS A 38 -0.29 -11.02 13.57
N GLY A 39 0.49 -10.94 12.49
CA GLY A 39 1.20 -12.08 11.94
C GLY A 39 0.57 -12.58 10.64
N ASP A 40 1.22 -13.57 10.04
CA ASP A 40 0.86 -14.02 8.70
C ASP A 40 -0.42 -14.84 8.67
N ASP A 41 -0.88 -15.32 9.83
CA ASP A 41 -2.11 -16.09 9.90
C ASP A 41 -3.36 -15.25 10.00
N THR A 42 -3.21 -13.93 10.09
CA THR A 42 -4.32 -13.02 10.32
C THR A 42 -4.51 -12.13 9.11
N LEU A 43 -5.76 -11.91 8.73
CA LEU A 43 -6.09 -10.98 7.66
C LEU A 43 -5.71 -9.57 8.08
N PHE A 44 -4.92 -8.91 7.27
CA PHE A 44 -4.42 -7.58 7.55
C PHE A 44 -4.89 -6.63 6.45
N GLU A 45 -5.37 -5.47 6.87
CA GLU A 45 -5.84 -4.44 5.94
C GLU A 45 -4.92 -3.24 5.99
N ILE A 46 -4.52 -2.75 4.82
CA ILE A 46 -3.81 -1.48 4.68
C ILE A 46 -4.76 -0.49 4.05
N ASN A 47 -4.96 0.64 4.73
CA ASN A 47 -5.72 1.77 4.21
C ASN A 47 -4.77 2.95 4.08
N PHE A 48 -4.43 3.33 2.86
CA PHE A 48 -3.47 4.38 2.64
C PHE A 48 -3.80 5.10 1.34
N LEU A 49 -3.81 6.42 1.38
CA LEU A 49 -4.13 7.26 0.22
C LEU A 49 -5.48 6.93 -0.41
N GLY A 50 -6.44 6.52 0.41
CA GLY A 50 -7.76 6.17 -0.07
C GLY A 50 -7.86 4.82 -0.76
N ILE A 51 -6.80 4.02 -0.69
CA ILE A 51 -6.75 2.71 -1.33
C ILE A 51 -6.58 1.65 -0.25
N ALA A 52 -7.36 0.58 -0.35
CA ALA A 52 -7.31 -0.53 0.59
C ALA A 52 -6.59 -1.73 -0.03
N GLY A 53 -5.83 -2.44 0.80
CA GLY A 53 -5.22 -3.70 0.41
C GLY A 53 -5.36 -4.70 1.53
N TRP A 54 -5.78 -5.91 1.21
CA TRP A 54 -6.03 -6.99 2.17
C TRP A 54 -5.10 -8.16 1.88
N GLY A 55 -4.67 -8.84 2.91
CA GLY A 55 -3.88 -10.05 2.74
C GLY A 55 -3.60 -10.70 4.07
N TYR A 56 -3.17 -11.95 4.04
CA TYR A 56 -2.73 -12.63 5.25
C TYR A 56 -1.29 -12.24 5.52
N GLY A 57 -1.12 -11.35 6.50
CA GLY A 57 0.17 -10.75 6.81
C GLY A 57 0.43 -9.47 6.04
N ALA A 58 1.39 -8.69 6.53
CA ALA A 58 1.68 -7.37 5.98
C ALA A 58 2.19 -7.45 4.54
N ALA A 59 3.05 -8.40 4.24
CA ALA A 59 3.63 -8.49 2.89
C ALA A 59 2.57 -8.75 1.84
N ALA A 60 1.62 -9.66 2.11
CA ALA A 60 0.54 -9.94 1.18
C ALA A 60 -0.39 -8.74 1.03
N ALA A 61 -0.68 -8.05 2.13
CA ALA A 61 -1.51 -6.85 2.09
C ALA A 61 -0.86 -5.75 1.26
N ILE A 62 0.46 -5.59 1.37
CA ILE A 62 1.20 -4.60 0.57
C ILE A 62 1.09 -4.93 -0.92
N THR A 63 1.29 -6.18 -1.29
CA THR A 63 1.17 -6.60 -2.68
C THR A 63 -0.21 -6.26 -3.24
N ASN A 64 -1.25 -6.56 -2.49
CA ASN A 64 -2.61 -6.25 -2.92
C ASN A 64 -2.88 -4.75 -2.95
N TRP A 65 -2.32 -4.00 -2.01
CA TRP A 65 -2.43 -2.55 -2.03
C TRP A 65 -1.80 -1.97 -3.30
N ILE A 66 -0.62 -2.46 -3.67
CA ILE A 66 0.06 -2.01 -4.88
C ILE A 66 -0.79 -2.29 -6.11
N GLU A 67 -1.36 -3.50 -6.21
CA GLU A 67 -2.20 -3.85 -7.34
C GLU A 67 -3.44 -2.95 -7.42
N ASN A 68 -4.05 -2.68 -6.29
CA ASN A 68 -5.22 -1.82 -6.25
C ASN A 68 -4.88 -0.38 -6.61
N ALA A 69 -3.73 0.11 -6.17
CA ALA A 69 -3.27 1.44 -6.50
C ALA A 69 -3.00 1.57 -8.01
N GLN A 70 -2.38 0.56 -8.60
CA GLN A 70 -2.12 0.55 -10.03
C GLN A 70 -3.41 0.50 -10.84
N ARG A 71 -4.36 -0.30 -10.39
CA ARG A 71 -5.66 -0.41 -11.06
C ARG A 71 -6.40 0.92 -11.03
N THR A 72 -6.34 1.62 -9.91
CA THR A 72 -6.97 2.93 -9.79
C THR A 72 -6.38 3.91 -10.78
N ASN A 73 -5.05 3.97 -10.89
CA ASN A 73 -4.38 4.83 -11.87
C ASN A 73 -4.73 4.45 -13.30
N THR A 74 -4.81 3.15 -13.58
CA THR A 74 -5.13 2.66 -14.91
C THR A 74 -6.54 3.05 -15.31
N VAL A 75 -7.49 2.94 -14.39
CA VAL A 75 -8.88 3.34 -14.66
C VAL A 75 -8.95 4.81 -15.02
N ASP A 76 -8.28 5.66 -14.29
CA ASP A 76 -8.24 7.09 -14.58
C ASP A 76 -7.66 7.35 -15.96
N THR A 77 -6.61 6.62 -16.30
CA THR A 77 -5.94 6.79 -17.61
C THR A 77 -6.83 6.31 -18.74
N ALA A 78 -7.56 5.23 -18.52
CA ALA A 78 -8.39 4.63 -19.56
C ALA A 78 -9.64 5.47 -19.85
N ALA A 79 -10.08 6.22 -18.89
CA ALA A 79 -11.26 7.06 -19.09
C ALA A 79 -10.94 8.22 -20.02
#